data_860ebab07456b00759d626258663217e
#
_entry.id   860ebab07456b00759d626258663217e
#
_cell.length_a   1.000
_cell.length_b   1.000
_cell.length_c   1.000
_cell.angle_alpha   90.00
_cell.angle_beta   90.00
_cell.angle_gamma   90.00
#
_symmetry.space_group_name_H-M   'P 1'
#
loop_
_entity.id
_entity.type
_entity.pdbx_description
1 polymer ?
#
loop_
_entity_poly.entity_id
_entity_poly.type
_entity_poly.pdbx_seq_one_letter_code
_entity_poly.pdbx_strand_id
1 'polypeptide(L)'
;MLLLALVTRRTFESLLGGTLVGYMLTSGFGFFSAFTDSMLSVMKDETVGWITLVVGLFGSLIALLVRCGGTLAFGERVEALVRGRRGALLATWFMGLVIFLDDYLNALAVGASMKRVTDRLRISREMLAYVVDSTAAPVCVLVPLSTWAFYVAGLLEGVGAAPSGEGLALYRSVIPFVVYAWVAIVVVPLVAAGLVPLMGPMRRAERRAAAGEVAPPDSPSSDAAFGIDQAPANPRLSNFVVPLVALIAFSWYLNDALRGVMVAVALTIVLLLAQRLLSFKEISESFFLGFQSMVYPLGIVVASFGLRNVNADLGLTQFVIESVQPIMSGALLPAVAFVSLSLIAFATGSFWGVYAVSLPIIVPLAQSMGVSLPLSIGAVVSAGAFGSHACFYGDATVLSAQASGCNLFAHAWTQLPYAVLAASISTAVYVALGYLQ
;
A
#
# COMPACT_ATOMS: atom_id res chain seq x y z
N MET A 1 18.90 9.12 -3.44
CA MET A 1 17.85 8.22 -3.94
C MET A 1 16.71 8.98 -4.63
N LEU A 2 15.94 9.85 -3.96
CA LEU A 2 14.80 10.57 -4.56
C LEU A 2 15.17 11.34 -5.83
N LEU A 3 16.29 12.07 -5.85
CA LEU A 3 16.76 12.77 -7.05
C LEU A 3 17.03 11.80 -8.21
N LEU A 4 17.66 10.65 -7.94
CA LEU A 4 17.86 9.61 -8.95
C LEU A 4 16.54 9.09 -9.49
N ALA A 5 15.55 8.81 -8.64
CA ALA A 5 14.24 8.33 -9.05
C ALA A 5 13.48 9.35 -9.91
N LEU A 6 13.55 10.64 -9.57
CA LEU A 6 12.93 11.72 -10.35
C LEU A 6 13.58 11.92 -11.72
N VAL A 7 14.92 11.80 -11.80
CA VAL A 7 15.67 11.98 -13.05
C VAL A 7 15.56 10.75 -13.95
N THR A 8 15.76 9.55 -13.39
CA THR A 8 15.80 8.30 -14.16
C THR A 8 14.42 7.72 -14.43
N ARG A 9 13.43 8.05 -13.60
CA ARG A 9 12.09 7.43 -13.56
C ARG A 9 12.13 5.92 -13.32
N ARG A 10 13.21 5.44 -12.70
CA ARG A 10 13.47 4.02 -12.41
C ARG A 10 13.64 3.82 -10.92
N THR A 11 12.63 3.26 -10.28
CA THR A 11 12.56 3.15 -8.82
C THR A 11 13.57 2.12 -8.28
N PHE A 12 13.63 0.94 -8.87
CA PHE A 12 14.49 -0.15 -8.40
C PHE A 12 15.98 0.23 -8.41
N GLU A 13 16.47 0.74 -9.55
CA GLU A 13 17.86 1.16 -9.71
C GLU A 13 18.20 2.34 -8.79
N SER A 14 17.24 3.23 -8.57
CA SER A 14 17.42 4.37 -7.68
C SER A 14 17.51 3.97 -6.20
N LEU A 15 16.75 2.93 -5.80
CA LEU A 15 16.85 2.34 -4.47
C LEU A 15 18.20 1.71 -4.24
N LEU A 16 18.66 0.84 -5.16
CA LEU A 16 19.97 0.20 -5.07
C LEU A 16 21.09 1.23 -5.06
N GLY A 17 21.05 2.21 -5.98
CA GLY A 17 22.04 3.29 -6.04
C GLY A 17 22.06 4.13 -4.76
N GLY A 18 20.88 4.47 -4.21
CA GLY A 18 20.78 5.20 -2.96
C GLY A 18 21.33 4.44 -1.76
N THR A 19 21.04 3.14 -1.69
CA THR A 19 21.57 2.25 -0.65
C THR A 19 23.09 2.12 -0.72
N LEU A 20 23.64 1.93 -1.93
CA LEU A 20 25.10 1.89 -2.15
C LEU A 20 25.77 3.18 -1.72
N VAL A 21 25.23 4.35 -2.12
CA VAL A 21 25.78 5.65 -1.69
C VAL A 21 25.70 5.80 -0.17
N GLY A 22 24.60 5.35 0.46
CA GLY A 22 24.49 5.34 1.91
C GLY A 22 25.60 4.53 2.58
N TYR A 23 25.89 3.31 2.08
CA TYR A 23 26.99 2.49 2.61
C TYR A 23 28.37 3.05 2.28
N MET A 24 28.55 3.77 1.17
CA MET A 24 29.79 4.52 0.94
C MET A 24 30.03 5.58 2.03
N LEU A 25 28.97 6.24 2.49
CA LEU A 25 29.07 7.25 3.53
C LEU A 25 29.31 6.66 4.92
N THR A 26 28.72 5.50 5.25
CA THR A 26 28.85 4.88 6.58
C THR A 26 30.09 4.00 6.70
N SER A 27 30.47 3.28 5.66
CA SER A 27 31.49 2.22 5.70
C SER A 27 32.72 2.51 4.84
N GLY A 28 32.77 3.66 4.13
CA GLY A 28 33.92 4.04 3.30
C GLY A 28 34.29 2.98 2.27
N PHE A 29 35.54 2.52 2.22
CA PHE A 29 36.00 1.49 1.30
C PHE A 29 35.39 0.10 1.54
N GLY A 30 34.79 -0.15 2.73
CA GLY A 30 34.06 -1.38 3.06
C GLY A 30 32.61 -1.41 2.58
N PHE A 31 32.15 -0.40 1.84
CA PHE A 31 30.75 -0.21 1.46
C PHE A 31 30.14 -1.43 0.75
N PHE A 32 30.90 -2.11 -0.09
CA PHE A 32 30.39 -3.25 -0.87
C PHE A 32 30.11 -4.46 0.04
N SER A 33 30.99 -4.74 1.00
CA SER A 33 30.71 -5.78 2.01
C SER A 33 29.52 -5.42 2.87
N ALA A 34 29.45 -4.18 3.39
CA ALA A 34 28.33 -3.71 4.19
C ALA A 34 26.98 -3.77 3.43
N PHE A 35 26.98 -3.40 2.15
CA PHE A 35 25.82 -3.55 1.28
C PHE A 35 25.40 -5.02 1.14
N THR A 36 26.34 -5.91 0.86
CA THR A 36 26.07 -7.35 0.69
C THR A 36 25.53 -7.96 1.97
N ASP A 37 26.16 -7.65 3.11
CA ASP A 37 25.73 -8.13 4.42
C ASP A 37 24.32 -7.62 4.78
N SER A 38 24.02 -6.36 4.44
CA SER A 38 22.68 -5.79 4.62
C SER A 38 21.65 -6.51 3.74
N MET A 39 21.96 -6.77 2.47
CA MET A 39 21.05 -7.51 1.59
C MET A 39 20.79 -8.93 2.10
N LEU A 40 21.82 -9.61 2.61
CA LEU A 40 21.65 -10.91 3.24
C LEU A 40 20.81 -10.84 4.53
N SER A 41 20.98 -9.78 5.33
CA SER A 41 20.14 -9.57 6.52
C SER A 41 18.68 -9.32 6.18
N VAL A 42 18.41 -8.54 5.12
CA VAL A 42 17.07 -8.32 4.58
C VAL A 42 16.43 -9.64 4.16
N MET A 43 17.16 -10.53 3.49
CA MET A 43 16.61 -11.84 3.09
C MET A 43 16.34 -12.78 4.28
N LYS A 44 16.90 -12.52 5.45
CA LYS A 44 16.63 -13.25 6.69
C LYS A 44 15.50 -12.63 7.54
N ASP A 45 15.02 -11.45 7.16
CA ASP A 45 13.92 -10.76 7.85
C ASP A 45 12.62 -11.55 7.64
N GLU A 46 11.97 -11.95 8.73
CA GLU A 46 10.71 -12.72 8.68
C GLU A 46 9.63 -11.97 7.92
N THR A 47 9.59 -10.64 8.01
CA THR A 47 8.64 -9.78 7.28
C THR A 47 8.85 -9.89 5.78
N VAL A 48 10.10 -9.87 5.32
CA VAL A 48 10.43 -10.02 3.88
C VAL A 48 10.06 -11.41 3.39
N GLY A 49 10.31 -12.44 4.18
CA GLY A 49 9.90 -13.82 3.89
C GLY A 49 8.38 -13.94 3.76
N TRP A 50 7.66 -13.38 4.73
CA TRP A 50 6.20 -13.34 4.74
C TRP A 50 5.63 -12.57 3.53
N ILE A 51 6.12 -11.37 3.24
CA ILE A 51 5.72 -10.57 2.08
C ILE A 51 5.97 -11.34 0.78
N THR A 52 7.13 -12.01 0.65
CA THR A 52 7.47 -12.77 -0.54
C THR A 52 6.46 -13.88 -0.82
N LEU A 53 6.07 -14.63 0.20
CA LEU A 53 5.08 -15.69 0.07
C LEU A 53 3.68 -15.12 -0.20
N VAL A 54 3.25 -14.11 0.55
CA VAL A 54 1.93 -13.48 0.36
C VAL A 54 1.80 -12.93 -1.05
N VAL A 55 2.70 -12.06 -1.46
CA VAL A 55 2.64 -11.38 -2.76
C VAL A 55 2.78 -12.36 -3.92
N GLY A 56 3.70 -13.34 -3.80
CA GLY A 56 3.88 -14.38 -4.81
C GLY A 56 2.63 -15.24 -4.99
N LEU A 57 2.03 -15.71 -3.89
CA LEU A 57 0.79 -16.51 -3.92
C LEU A 57 -0.41 -15.69 -4.41
N PHE A 58 -0.49 -14.39 -4.11
CA PHE A 58 -1.48 -13.50 -4.69
C PHE A 58 -1.33 -13.40 -6.20
N GLY A 59 -0.11 -13.23 -6.70
CA GLY A 59 0.16 -13.26 -8.13
C GLY A 59 -0.31 -14.57 -8.78
N SER A 60 -0.04 -15.70 -8.13
CA SER A 60 -0.53 -17.01 -8.57
C SER A 60 -2.05 -17.10 -8.58
N LEU A 61 -2.71 -16.61 -7.52
CA LEU A 61 -4.17 -16.57 -7.44
C LEU A 61 -4.76 -15.72 -8.58
N ILE A 62 -4.21 -14.51 -8.79
CA ILE A 62 -4.66 -13.61 -9.87
C ILE A 62 -4.52 -14.30 -11.23
N ALA A 63 -3.39 -14.94 -11.50
CA ALA A 63 -3.16 -15.65 -12.77
C ALA A 63 -4.19 -16.77 -12.99
N LEU A 64 -4.50 -17.56 -11.96
CA LEU A 64 -5.53 -18.59 -12.01
C LEU A 64 -6.93 -18.01 -12.27
N LEU A 65 -7.29 -16.91 -11.59
CA LEU A 65 -8.57 -16.21 -11.78
C LEU A 65 -8.70 -15.60 -13.18
N VAL A 66 -7.60 -15.12 -13.74
CA VAL A 66 -7.54 -14.63 -15.12
C VAL A 66 -7.69 -15.78 -16.10
N ARG A 67 -6.91 -16.83 -15.95
CA ARG A 67 -6.86 -17.97 -16.86
C ARG A 67 -8.20 -18.74 -16.95
N CYS A 68 -8.91 -18.85 -15.84
CA CYS A 68 -10.24 -19.49 -15.82
C CYS A 68 -11.39 -18.56 -16.27
N GLY A 69 -11.11 -17.32 -16.66
CA GLY A 69 -12.11 -16.33 -17.07
C GLY A 69 -12.92 -15.74 -15.90
N GLY A 70 -12.55 -16.03 -14.65
CA GLY A 70 -13.25 -15.52 -13.48
C GLY A 70 -13.26 -13.99 -13.40
N THR A 71 -12.11 -13.34 -13.70
CA THR A 71 -12.00 -11.87 -13.77
C THR A 71 -12.85 -11.28 -14.89
N LEU A 72 -13.01 -11.99 -16.02
CA LEU A 72 -13.88 -11.58 -17.11
C LEU A 72 -15.35 -11.57 -16.69
N ALA A 73 -15.83 -12.70 -16.11
CA ALA A 73 -17.20 -12.81 -15.62
C ALA A 73 -17.54 -11.78 -14.55
N PHE A 74 -16.60 -11.50 -13.65
CA PHE A 74 -16.75 -10.46 -12.63
C PHE A 74 -16.85 -9.07 -13.27
N GLY A 75 -15.94 -8.74 -14.19
CA GLY A 75 -15.93 -7.47 -14.91
C GLY A 75 -17.23 -7.20 -15.65
N GLU A 76 -17.78 -8.20 -16.37
CA GLU A 76 -19.07 -8.10 -17.06
C GLU A 76 -20.24 -7.84 -16.09
N ARG A 77 -20.20 -8.48 -14.92
CA ARG A 77 -21.25 -8.29 -13.89
C ARG A 77 -21.20 -6.93 -13.26
N VAL A 78 -20.01 -6.46 -12.89
CA VAL A 78 -19.81 -5.10 -12.33
C VAL A 78 -20.18 -4.04 -13.35
N GLU A 79 -19.80 -4.21 -14.62
CA GLU A 79 -20.16 -3.29 -15.71
C GLU A 79 -21.66 -3.16 -15.88
N ALA A 80 -22.42 -4.26 -15.75
CA ALA A 80 -23.88 -4.25 -15.80
C ALA A 80 -24.54 -3.48 -14.62
N LEU A 81 -23.85 -3.44 -13.46
CA LEU A 81 -24.33 -2.75 -12.24
C LEU A 81 -23.89 -1.28 -12.19
N VAL A 82 -22.71 -0.98 -12.77
CA VAL A 82 -22.05 0.33 -12.67
C VAL A 82 -22.46 1.21 -13.84
N ARG A 83 -22.98 2.39 -13.54
CA ARG A 83 -23.33 3.39 -14.57
C ARG A 83 -22.18 4.37 -14.78
N GLY A 84 -21.37 4.10 -15.81
CA GLY A 84 -20.33 5.02 -16.28
C GLY A 84 -19.12 5.13 -15.31
N ARG A 85 -18.27 6.07 -15.65
CA ARG A 85 -16.99 6.32 -15.01
C ARG A 85 -17.07 6.58 -13.49
N ARG A 86 -17.99 7.45 -13.04
CA ARG A 86 -18.16 7.79 -11.62
C ARG A 86 -18.54 6.57 -10.80
N GLY A 87 -19.47 5.76 -11.34
CA GLY A 87 -19.91 4.54 -10.69
C GLY A 87 -18.79 3.52 -10.54
N ALA A 88 -17.90 3.37 -11.54
CA ALA A 88 -16.76 2.47 -11.47
C ALA A 88 -15.75 2.90 -10.37
N LEU A 89 -15.41 4.17 -10.31
CA LEU A 89 -14.50 4.70 -9.29
C LEU A 89 -15.08 4.55 -7.88
N LEU A 90 -16.38 4.83 -7.69
CA LEU A 90 -17.05 4.65 -6.41
C LEU A 90 -17.20 3.17 -6.03
N ALA A 91 -17.42 2.27 -7.00
CA ALA A 91 -17.43 0.83 -6.75
C ALA A 91 -16.04 0.33 -6.33
N THR A 92 -14.97 0.81 -6.98
CA THR A 92 -13.58 0.51 -6.61
C THR A 92 -13.29 0.98 -5.19
N TRP A 93 -13.63 2.23 -4.89
CA TRP A 93 -13.48 2.82 -3.56
C TRP A 93 -14.23 2.01 -2.49
N PHE A 94 -15.49 1.66 -2.75
CA PHE A 94 -16.30 0.86 -1.81
C PHE A 94 -15.71 -0.54 -1.57
N MET A 95 -15.23 -1.20 -2.63
CA MET A 95 -14.51 -2.47 -2.48
C MET A 95 -13.29 -2.32 -1.57
N GLY A 96 -12.51 -1.24 -1.73
CA GLY A 96 -11.37 -0.96 -0.87
C GLY A 96 -11.76 -0.75 0.59
N LEU A 97 -12.93 -0.16 0.87
CA LEU A 97 -13.42 -0.05 2.25
C LEU A 97 -13.83 -1.40 2.86
N VAL A 98 -14.34 -2.32 2.04
CA VAL A 98 -14.78 -3.65 2.49
C VAL A 98 -13.60 -4.58 2.76
N ILE A 99 -12.52 -4.46 1.98
CA ILE A 99 -11.32 -5.30 2.11
C ILE A 99 -10.30 -4.57 2.99
N PHE A 100 -10.55 -4.47 4.27
CA PHE A 100 -9.81 -3.65 5.24
C PHE A 100 -8.77 -4.40 6.08
N LEU A 101 -8.72 -5.73 5.97
CA LEU A 101 -7.94 -6.57 6.90
C LEU A 101 -6.44 -6.29 6.79
N ASP A 102 -5.98 -6.14 5.55
CA ASP A 102 -4.57 -5.96 5.20
C ASP A 102 -4.46 -5.13 3.92
N ASP A 103 -3.49 -4.21 3.85
CA ASP A 103 -3.32 -3.29 2.73
C ASP A 103 -2.80 -3.98 1.46
N TYR A 104 -1.97 -5.02 1.58
CA TYR A 104 -1.51 -5.81 0.43
C TYR A 104 -2.66 -6.60 -0.20
N LEU A 105 -3.48 -7.23 0.66
CA LEU A 105 -4.70 -7.90 0.24
C LEU A 105 -5.63 -6.92 -0.49
N ASN A 106 -5.86 -5.75 0.09
CA ASN A 106 -6.67 -4.70 -0.51
C ASN A 106 -6.14 -4.30 -1.89
N ALA A 107 -4.87 -3.88 -1.96
CA ALA A 107 -4.24 -3.41 -3.19
C ALA A 107 -4.35 -4.44 -4.32
N LEU A 108 -3.98 -5.69 -4.04
CA LEU A 108 -3.95 -6.75 -5.06
C LEU A 108 -5.35 -7.19 -5.48
N ALA A 109 -6.26 -7.41 -4.53
CA ALA A 109 -7.60 -7.89 -4.83
C ALA A 109 -8.45 -6.84 -5.55
N VAL A 110 -8.47 -5.59 -5.07
CA VAL A 110 -9.26 -4.51 -5.68
C VAL A 110 -8.71 -4.11 -7.03
N GLY A 111 -7.38 -3.92 -7.13
CA GLY A 111 -6.71 -3.54 -8.37
C GLY A 111 -6.97 -4.55 -9.49
N ALA A 112 -6.71 -5.83 -9.25
CA ALA A 112 -6.92 -6.89 -10.24
C ALA A 112 -8.39 -7.04 -10.65
N SER A 113 -9.32 -6.90 -9.69
CA SER A 113 -10.76 -7.04 -9.94
C SER A 113 -11.31 -5.93 -10.82
N MET A 114 -10.89 -4.69 -10.56
CA MET A 114 -11.48 -3.51 -11.19
C MET A 114 -10.78 -3.06 -12.48
N LYS A 115 -9.57 -3.57 -12.76
CA LYS A 115 -8.76 -3.16 -13.91
C LYS A 115 -9.52 -3.25 -15.23
N ARG A 116 -10.19 -4.35 -15.52
CA ARG A 116 -10.96 -4.53 -16.76
C ARG A 116 -12.14 -3.57 -16.86
N VAL A 117 -12.86 -3.35 -15.75
CA VAL A 117 -13.99 -2.43 -15.69
C VAL A 117 -13.54 -1.00 -16.01
N THR A 118 -12.45 -0.57 -15.38
CA THR A 118 -11.87 0.76 -15.59
C THR A 118 -11.30 0.94 -16.98
N ASP A 119 -10.61 -0.07 -17.54
CA ASP A 119 -10.08 -0.04 -18.90
C ASP A 119 -11.21 0.15 -19.94
N ARG A 120 -12.31 -0.59 -19.83
CA ARG A 120 -13.49 -0.46 -20.73
C ARG A 120 -14.14 0.91 -20.65
N LEU A 121 -14.16 1.53 -19.46
CA LEU A 121 -14.70 2.87 -19.25
C LEU A 121 -13.70 3.99 -19.55
N ARG A 122 -12.55 3.66 -20.13
CA ARG A 122 -11.47 4.59 -20.49
C ARG A 122 -11.02 5.44 -19.30
N ILE A 123 -10.90 4.81 -18.14
CA ILE A 123 -10.28 5.36 -16.94
C ILE A 123 -8.81 4.97 -16.98
N SER A 124 -7.92 5.90 -16.66
CA SER A 124 -6.49 5.60 -16.65
C SER A 124 -6.13 4.61 -15.54
N ARG A 125 -5.14 3.76 -15.78
CA ARG A 125 -4.65 2.81 -14.79
C ARG A 125 -4.00 3.52 -13.60
N GLU A 126 -3.49 4.72 -13.80
CA GLU A 126 -3.04 5.59 -12.72
C GLU A 126 -4.19 6.02 -11.80
N MET A 127 -5.37 6.32 -12.36
CA MET A 127 -6.55 6.65 -11.55
C MET A 127 -7.04 5.43 -10.77
N LEU A 128 -7.05 4.25 -11.40
CA LEU A 128 -7.37 3.01 -10.69
C LEU A 128 -6.39 2.78 -9.54
N ALA A 129 -5.08 2.85 -9.82
CA ALA A 129 -4.04 2.67 -8.81
C ALA A 129 -4.17 3.68 -7.66
N TYR A 130 -4.48 4.95 -7.97
CA TYR A 130 -4.77 5.98 -6.97
C TYR A 130 -5.94 5.63 -6.05
N VAL A 131 -7.06 5.17 -6.60
CA VAL A 131 -8.23 4.78 -5.78
C VAL A 131 -7.89 3.58 -4.89
N VAL A 132 -7.20 2.59 -5.45
CA VAL A 132 -6.77 1.37 -4.76
C VAL A 132 -5.83 1.72 -3.60
N ASP A 133 -4.76 2.46 -3.87
CA ASP A 133 -3.76 2.84 -2.87
C ASP A 133 -4.34 3.73 -1.76
N SER A 134 -5.22 4.67 -2.14
CA SER A 134 -5.93 5.53 -1.18
C SER A 134 -6.90 4.77 -0.27
N THR A 135 -7.28 3.54 -0.61
CA THR A 135 -8.14 2.67 0.21
C THR A 135 -7.41 1.47 0.80
N ALA A 136 -6.11 1.32 0.55
CA ALA A 136 -5.28 0.28 1.15
C ALA A 136 -4.83 0.68 2.57
N ALA A 137 -3.62 1.18 2.74
CA ALA A 137 -3.11 1.58 4.05
C ALA A 137 -4.00 2.59 4.80
N PRO A 138 -4.59 3.65 4.15
CA PRO A 138 -5.49 4.56 4.86
C PRO A 138 -6.72 3.90 5.48
N VAL A 139 -7.30 2.87 4.85
CA VAL A 139 -8.42 2.14 5.45
C VAL A 139 -7.95 1.24 6.58
N CYS A 140 -6.82 0.54 6.40
CA CYS A 140 -6.30 -0.39 7.40
C CYS A 140 -6.02 0.28 8.75
N VAL A 141 -5.46 1.50 8.75
CA VAL A 141 -5.20 2.24 10.00
C VAL A 141 -6.46 2.73 10.71
N LEU A 142 -7.61 2.78 10.04
CA LEU A 142 -8.89 3.21 10.64
C LEU A 142 -9.71 2.05 11.19
N VAL A 143 -9.37 0.82 10.83
CA VAL A 143 -10.14 -0.35 11.27
C VAL A 143 -9.39 -1.09 12.38
N PRO A 144 -9.97 -1.21 13.59
CA PRO A 144 -9.27 -1.78 14.75
C PRO A 144 -9.02 -3.29 14.67
N LEU A 145 -9.45 -3.94 13.58
CA LEU A 145 -9.28 -5.38 13.32
C LEU A 145 -8.28 -5.65 12.19
N SER A 146 -7.51 -4.64 11.77
CA SER A 146 -6.50 -4.76 10.72
C SER A 146 -5.14 -5.18 11.29
N THR A 147 -4.25 -5.67 10.41
CA THR A 147 -2.85 -5.94 10.73
C THR A 147 -2.14 -4.70 11.30
N TRP A 148 -2.46 -3.52 10.79
CA TRP A 148 -1.89 -2.24 11.24
C TRP A 148 -2.31 -1.88 12.66
N ALA A 149 -3.59 -2.07 12.98
CA ALA A 149 -4.12 -1.78 14.31
C ALA A 149 -3.46 -2.66 15.39
N PHE A 150 -3.30 -3.96 15.11
CA PHE A 150 -2.64 -4.89 16.04
C PHE A 150 -1.17 -4.55 16.24
N TYR A 151 -0.46 -4.19 15.16
CA TYR A 151 0.94 -3.80 15.27
C TYR A 151 1.13 -2.55 16.13
N VAL A 152 0.36 -1.47 15.85
CA VAL A 152 0.45 -0.24 16.65
C VAL A 152 0.02 -0.49 18.09
N ALA A 153 -1.05 -1.28 18.33
CA ALA A 153 -1.47 -1.65 19.67
C ALA A 153 -0.34 -2.34 20.48
N GLY A 154 0.37 -3.29 19.85
CA GLY A 154 1.53 -3.93 20.46
C GLY A 154 2.67 -2.96 20.79
N LEU A 155 2.95 -1.99 19.90
CA LEU A 155 3.93 -0.95 20.18
C LEU A 155 3.50 -0.04 21.36
N LEU A 156 2.20 0.32 21.44
CA LEU A 156 1.68 1.14 22.54
C LEU A 156 1.81 0.45 23.91
N GLU A 157 1.62 -0.86 23.96
CA GLU A 157 1.90 -1.66 25.16
C GLU A 157 3.40 -1.70 25.46
N GLY A 158 4.23 -1.92 24.44
CA GLY A 158 5.69 -1.99 24.58
C GLY A 158 6.33 -0.69 25.07
N VAL A 159 5.76 0.47 24.75
CA VAL A 159 6.23 1.77 25.25
C VAL A 159 5.56 2.22 26.56
N GLY A 160 4.72 1.38 27.16
CA GLY A 160 4.01 1.67 28.42
C GLY A 160 2.90 2.70 28.28
N ALA A 161 2.40 2.99 27.07
CA ALA A 161 1.26 3.86 26.85
C ALA A 161 -0.07 3.21 27.25
N ALA A 162 -0.13 1.89 27.22
CA ALA A 162 -1.26 1.08 27.69
C ALA A 162 -0.76 -0.14 28.48
N PRO A 163 -1.56 -0.65 29.43
CA PRO A 163 -1.30 -1.95 30.06
C PRO A 163 -1.26 -3.09 29.02
N SER A 164 -0.57 -4.18 29.37
CA SER A 164 -0.55 -5.38 28.52
C SER A 164 -1.97 -5.89 28.24
N GLY A 165 -2.30 -6.10 26.99
CA GLY A 165 -3.63 -6.50 26.50
C GLY A 165 -4.64 -5.35 26.29
N GLU A 166 -4.28 -4.11 26.64
CA GLU A 166 -5.17 -2.94 26.46
C GLU A 166 -4.75 -2.01 25.31
N GLY A 167 -3.67 -2.32 24.60
CA GLY A 167 -3.17 -1.51 23.49
C GLY A 167 -4.21 -1.27 22.39
N LEU A 168 -5.03 -2.26 22.08
CA LEU A 168 -6.11 -2.13 21.11
C LEU A 168 -7.25 -1.22 21.63
N ALA A 169 -7.52 -1.19 22.92
CA ALA A 169 -8.50 -0.28 23.51
C ALA A 169 -8.02 1.18 23.41
N LEU A 170 -6.74 1.44 23.70
CA LEU A 170 -6.12 2.74 23.49
C LEU A 170 -6.15 3.10 21.99
N TYR A 171 -5.78 2.18 21.10
CA TYR A 171 -5.78 2.44 19.65
C TYR A 171 -7.15 2.86 19.12
N ARG A 172 -8.25 2.28 19.63
CA ARG A 172 -9.61 2.71 19.26
C ARG A 172 -9.86 4.17 19.56
N SER A 173 -9.31 4.71 20.65
CA SER A 173 -9.40 6.14 20.98
C SER A 173 -8.52 7.02 20.07
N VAL A 174 -7.51 6.45 19.42
CA VAL A 174 -6.62 7.12 18.47
C VAL A 174 -7.27 7.26 17.10
N ILE A 175 -8.11 6.30 16.67
CA ILE A 175 -8.72 6.25 15.32
C ILE A 175 -9.35 7.58 14.87
N PRO A 176 -10.16 8.30 15.69
CA PRO A 176 -10.72 9.60 15.29
C PRO A 176 -9.67 10.65 14.94
N PHE A 177 -8.47 10.51 15.49
CA PHE A 177 -7.35 11.43 15.30
C PHE A 177 -6.36 10.99 14.21
N VAL A 178 -6.62 9.89 13.50
CA VAL A 178 -5.83 9.50 12.31
C VAL A 178 -6.30 10.31 11.11
N VAL A 179 -6.08 11.63 11.19
CA VAL A 179 -6.70 12.63 10.30
C VAL A 179 -6.33 12.42 8.84
N TYR A 180 -5.07 12.09 8.56
CA TYR A 180 -4.62 11.87 7.17
C TYR A 180 -5.43 10.76 6.48
N ALA A 181 -5.64 9.66 7.16
CA ALA A 181 -6.36 8.53 6.59
C ALA A 181 -7.82 8.88 6.28
N TRP A 182 -8.49 9.58 7.19
CA TRP A 182 -9.85 10.08 6.96
C TRP A 182 -9.92 11.01 5.75
N VAL A 183 -9.01 11.96 5.65
CA VAL A 183 -8.97 12.93 4.55
C VAL A 183 -8.65 12.22 3.22
N ALA A 184 -7.66 11.34 3.20
CA ALA A 184 -7.27 10.59 1.99
C ALA A 184 -8.43 9.77 1.43
N ILE A 185 -9.14 9.03 2.28
CA ILE A 185 -10.30 8.21 1.89
C ILE A 185 -11.44 9.09 1.37
N VAL A 186 -11.71 10.24 1.99
CA VAL A 186 -12.79 11.15 1.58
C VAL A 186 -12.46 11.90 0.28
N VAL A 187 -11.21 12.21 0.02
CA VAL A 187 -10.79 12.88 -1.24
C VAL A 187 -11.10 12.03 -2.46
N VAL A 188 -11.02 10.70 -2.37
CA VAL A 188 -11.29 9.79 -3.51
C VAL A 188 -12.69 9.97 -4.09
N PRO A 189 -13.80 9.84 -3.34
CA PRO A 189 -15.13 10.05 -3.89
C PRO A 189 -15.37 11.49 -4.35
N LEU A 190 -14.71 12.49 -3.76
CA LEU A 190 -14.78 13.86 -4.23
C LEU A 190 -14.11 14.03 -5.60
N VAL A 191 -12.98 13.36 -5.85
CA VAL A 191 -12.34 13.30 -7.17
C VAL A 191 -13.23 12.55 -8.17
N ALA A 192 -13.80 11.40 -7.77
CA ALA A 192 -14.71 10.62 -8.61
C ALA A 192 -15.97 11.40 -8.99
N ALA A 193 -16.50 12.21 -8.07
CA ALA A 193 -17.65 13.10 -8.32
C ALA A 193 -17.31 14.33 -9.17
N GLY A 194 -16.01 14.67 -9.31
CA GLY A 194 -15.53 15.87 -10.00
C GLY A 194 -15.59 17.14 -9.14
N LEU A 195 -15.79 17.02 -7.83
CA LEU A 195 -15.74 18.12 -6.87
C LEU A 195 -14.32 18.56 -6.57
N VAL A 196 -13.38 17.61 -6.51
CA VAL A 196 -11.94 17.86 -6.52
C VAL A 196 -11.44 17.71 -7.96
N PRO A 197 -10.79 18.72 -8.54
CA PRO A 197 -10.38 18.68 -9.94
C PRO A 197 -9.24 17.68 -10.16
N LEU A 198 -9.12 17.17 -11.38
CA LEU A 198 -7.98 16.37 -11.79
C LEU A 198 -6.71 17.24 -11.77
N MET A 199 -5.76 16.88 -10.91
CA MET A 199 -4.54 17.66 -10.68
C MET A 199 -3.42 17.22 -11.63
N GLY A 200 -2.67 18.18 -12.13
CA GLY A 200 -1.39 18.01 -12.82
C GLY A 200 -1.23 16.75 -13.69
N PRO A 201 -0.37 15.81 -13.27
CA PRO A 201 -0.10 14.58 -14.01
C PRO A 201 -1.33 13.69 -14.21
N MET A 202 -2.22 13.59 -13.22
CA MET A 202 -3.46 12.79 -13.31
C MET A 202 -4.38 13.30 -14.44
N ARG A 203 -4.48 14.61 -14.62
CA ARG A 203 -5.26 15.20 -15.71
C ARG A 203 -4.74 14.78 -17.10
N ARG A 204 -3.42 14.63 -17.23
CA ARG A 204 -2.79 14.14 -18.49
C ARG A 204 -3.07 12.65 -18.68
N ALA A 205 -2.94 11.85 -17.64
CA ALA A 205 -3.24 10.41 -17.67
C ALA A 205 -4.69 10.16 -18.11
N GLU A 206 -5.63 10.91 -17.54
CA GLU A 206 -7.05 10.79 -17.86
C GLU A 206 -7.40 11.25 -19.29
N ARG A 207 -6.74 12.27 -19.81
CA ARG A 207 -6.89 12.67 -21.22
C ARG A 207 -6.36 11.60 -22.17
N ARG A 208 -5.22 10.97 -21.84
CA ARG A 208 -4.66 9.86 -22.60
C ARG A 208 -5.62 8.67 -22.62
N ALA A 209 -6.16 8.29 -21.43
CA ALA A 209 -7.11 7.20 -21.31
C ALA A 209 -8.41 7.45 -22.09
N ALA A 210 -8.93 8.69 -22.07
CA ALA A 210 -10.10 9.07 -22.85
C ALA A 210 -9.87 8.91 -24.36
N ALA A 211 -8.63 9.09 -24.85
CA ALA A 211 -8.23 8.85 -26.24
C ALA A 211 -8.07 7.35 -26.58
N GLY A 212 -8.17 6.45 -25.58
CA GLY A 212 -8.10 4.99 -25.76
C GLY A 212 -6.85 4.34 -25.21
N GLU A 213 -5.85 5.11 -24.78
CA GLU A 213 -4.60 4.61 -24.18
C GLU A 213 -4.69 4.63 -22.64
N VAL A 214 -5.27 3.59 -22.06
CA VAL A 214 -5.54 3.54 -20.62
C VAL A 214 -4.29 3.34 -19.74
N ALA A 215 -3.27 2.63 -20.25
CA ALA A 215 -2.02 2.38 -19.56
C ALA A 215 -0.96 3.44 -19.87
N PRO A 216 -0.14 3.88 -18.89
CA PRO A 216 1.03 4.69 -19.19
C PRO A 216 2.10 3.88 -19.95
N PRO A 217 3.05 4.56 -20.62
CA PRO A 217 4.21 3.90 -21.21
C PRO A 217 4.96 3.03 -20.18
N ASP A 218 5.60 1.97 -20.64
CA ASP A 218 6.39 1.04 -19.82
C ASP A 218 5.59 0.35 -18.70
N SER A 219 4.26 0.27 -18.84
CA SER A 219 3.42 -0.48 -17.92
C SER A 219 3.60 -1.98 -18.10
N PRO A 220 3.51 -2.77 -17.02
CA PRO A 220 3.56 -4.22 -17.10
C PRO A 220 2.46 -4.76 -18.03
N SER A 221 2.84 -5.58 -19.02
CA SER A 221 1.90 -6.26 -19.90
C SER A 221 1.31 -7.53 -19.26
N SER A 222 0.77 -7.39 -18.05
CA SER A 222 0.33 -8.53 -17.23
C SER A 222 -0.76 -9.39 -17.88
N ASP A 223 -1.62 -8.80 -18.69
CA ASP A 223 -2.80 -9.48 -19.23
C ASP A 223 -2.44 -10.49 -20.33
N ALA A 224 -1.57 -10.12 -21.25
CA ALA A 224 -1.06 -11.05 -22.26
C ALA A 224 -0.20 -12.19 -21.64
N ALA A 225 0.55 -11.89 -20.58
CA ALA A 225 1.38 -12.86 -19.88
C ALA A 225 0.54 -13.97 -19.20
N PHE A 226 -0.69 -13.67 -18.74
CA PHE A 226 -1.55 -14.65 -18.07
C PHE A 226 -2.48 -15.42 -19.00
N GLY A 227 -2.34 -15.28 -20.32
CA GLY A 227 -3.12 -16.04 -21.29
C GLY A 227 -4.62 -15.72 -21.30
N ILE A 228 -4.98 -14.45 -21.16
CA ILE A 228 -6.38 -13.97 -21.22
C ILE A 228 -7.07 -14.43 -22.51
N ASP A 229 -6.37 -14.42 -23.63
CA ASP A 229 -6.90 -14.84 -24.93
C ASP A 229 -7.28 -16.33 -24.98
N GLN A 230 -6.93 -17.09 -23.93
CA GLN A 230 -7.23 -18.52 -23.77
C GLN A 230 -8.28 -18.78 -22.68
N ALA A 231 -8.98 -17.72 -22.19
CA ALA A 231 -10.05 -17.89 -21.23
C ALA A 231 -11.20 -18.74 -21.81
N PRO A 232 -11.88 -19.58 -20.98
CA PRO A 232 -13.01 -20.38 -21.44
C PRO A 232 -14.11 -19.53 -22.07
N ALA A 233 -14.81 -20.07 -23.06
CA ALA A 233 -15.90 -19.39 -23.77
C ALA A 233 -17.09 -19.01 -22.85
N ASN A 234 -17.29 -19.73 -21.74
CA ASN A 234 -18.35 -19.49 -20.76
C ASN A 234 -17.75 -19.26 -19.38
N PRO A 235 -17.24 -18.03 -19.09
CA PRO A 235 -16.65 -17.71 -17.81
C PRO A 235 -17.72 -17.69 -16.71
N ARG A 236 -17.41 -18.27 -15.55
CA ARG A 236 -18.33 -18.35 -14.39
C ARG A 236 -17.92 -17.36 -13.31
N LEU A 237 -18.88 -16.54 -12.85
CA LEU A 237 -18.66 -15.60 -11.75
C LEU A 237 -18.21 -16.30 -10.46
N SER A 238 -18.68 -17.54 -10.21
CA SER A 238 -18.27 -18.34 -9.05
C SER A 238 -16.75 -18.57 -8.99
N ASN A 239 -16.08 -18.66 -10.13
CA ASN A 239 -14.65 -18.90 -10.21
C ASN A 239 -13.81 -17.66 -9.79
N PHE A 240 -14.45 -16.51 -9.66
CA PHE A 240 -13.87 -15.31 -9.07
C PHE A 240 -14.34 -15.12 -7.62
N VAL A 241 -15.65 -15.17 -7.39
CA VAL A 241 -16.24 -14.85 -6.09
C VAL A 241 -15.85 -15.85 -5.00
N VAL A 242 -15.89 -17.15 -5.29
CA VAL A 242 -15.58 -18.18 -4.29
C VAL A 242 -14.14 -18.09 -3.78
N PRO A 243 -13.10 -17.99 -4.63
CA PRO A 243 -11.74 -17.76 -4.16
C PRO A 243 -11.56 -16.46 -3.38
N LEU A 244 -12.18 -15.37 -3.82
CA LEU A 244 -12.05 -14.07 -3.15
C LEU A 244 -12.74 -14.09 -1.77
N VAL A 245 -13.93 -14.66 -1.69
CA VAL A 245 -14.63 -14.81 -0.40
C VAL A 245 -13.84 -15.73 0.54
N ALA A 246 -13.29 -16.84 0.03
CA ALA A 246 -12.44 -17.71 0.81
C ALA A 246 -11.19 -16.98 1.31
N LEU A 247 -10.53 -16.22 0.44
CA LEU A 247 -9.38 -15.40 0.80
C LEU A 247 -9.70 -14.47 1.97
N ILE A 248 -10.75 -13.66 1.86
CA ILE A 248 -11.15 -12.70 2.89
C ILE A 248 -11.57 -13.43 4.18
N ALA A 249 -12.43 -14.44 4.06
CA ALA A 249 -12.96 -15.16 5.21
C ALA A 249 -11.87 -15.91 6.00
N PHE A 250 -10.97 -16.60 5.31
CA PHE A 250 -9.87 -17.32 5.97
C PHE A 250 -8.76 -16.40 6.45
N SER A 251 -8.44 -15.30 5.74
CA SER A 251 -7.52 -14.29 6.26
C SER A 251 -8.07 -13.68 7.56
N TRP A 252 -9.36 -13.41 7.60
CA TRP A 252 -9.99 -12.89 8.82
C TRP A 252 -10.08 -13.93 9.93
N TYR A 253 -10.54 -15.15 9.62
CA TYR A 253 -10.69 -16.23 10.61
C TYR A 253 -9.35 -16.65 11.23
N LEU A 254 -8.28 -16.72 10.42
CA LEU A 254 -6.95 -17.12 10.84
C LEU A 254 -6.08 -15.92 11.29
N ASN A 255 -6.61 -14.71 11.15
CA ASN A 255 -5.91 -13.43 11.41
C ASN A 255 -4.54 -13.35 10.73
N ASP A 256 -4.44 -13.85 9.49
CA ASP A 256 -3.21 -13.96 8.73
C ASP A 256 -3.51 -14.02 7.23
N ALA A 257 -2.98 -13.02 6.47
CA ALA A 257 -3.18 -12.95 5.02
C ALA A 257 -2.46 -14.08 4.27
N LEU A 258 -1.30 -14.55 4.75
CA LEU A 258 -0.58 -15.68 4.14
C LEU A 258 -1.40 -16.96 4.20
N ARG A 259 -1.93 -17.29 5.36
CA ARG A 259 -2.78 -18.47 5.53
C ARG A 259 -4.06 -18.36 4.71
N GLY A 260 -4.64 -17.16 4.65
CA GLY A 260 -5.82 -16.90 3.84
C GLY A 260 -5.58 -17.12 2.35
N VAL A 261 -4.49 -16.60 1.80
CA VAL A 261 -4.16 -16.78 0.38
C VAL A 261 -3.79 -18.24 0.06
N MET A 262 -3.12 -18.95 0.96
CA MET A 262 -2.83 -20.39 0.78
C MET A 262 -4.12 -21.20 0.64
N VAL A 263 -5.10 -20.96 1.52
CA VAL A 263 -6.41 -21.63 1.45
C VAL A 263 -7.14 -21.24 0.17
N ALA A 264 -7.13 -19.96 -0.20
CA ALA A 264 -7.79 -19.48 -1.41
C ALA A 264 -7.20 -20.10 -2.68
N VAL A 265 -5.87 -20.19 -2.78
CA VAL A 265 -5.17 -20.84 -3.90
C VAL A 265 -5.53 -22.33 -3.96
N ALA A 266 -5.43 -23.04 -2.83
CA ALA A 266 -5.77 -24.47 -2.77
C ALA A 266 -7.22 -24.73 -3.18
N LEU A 267 -8.16 -23.94 -2.65
CA LEU A 267 -9.58 -24.01 -3.02
C LEU A 267 -9.79 -23.72 -4.51
N THR A 268 -9.09 -22.72 -5.06
CA THR A 268 -9.16 -22.39 -6.48
C THR A 268 -8.70 -23.56 -7.34
N ILE A 269 -7.56 -24.17 -7.01
CA ILE A 269 -7.05 -25.33 -7.73
C ILE A 269 -8.08 -26.47 -7.72
N VAL A 270 -8.63 -26.81 -6.54
CA VAL A 270 -9.65 -27.85 -6.40
C VAL A 270 -10.89 -27.51 -7.22
N LEU A 271 -11.35 -26.26 -7.17
CA LEU A 271 -12.53 -25.80 -7.92
C LEU A 271 -12.33 -25.94 -9.43
N LEU A 272 -11.16 -25.55 -9.95
CA LEU A 272 -10.85 -25.59 -11.37
C LEU A 272 -10.71 -27.04 -11.88
N LEU A 273 -10.10 -27.94 -11.10
CA LEU A 273 -9.99 -29.36 -11.40
C LEU A 273 -11.37 -30.05 -11.35
N ALA A 274 -12.17 -29.76 -10.32
CA ALA A 274 -13.53 -30.35 -10.19
C ALA A 274 -14.45 -29.91 -11.34
N GLN A 275 -14.32 -28.68 -11.83
CA GLN A 275 -15.05 -28.19 -12.99
C GLN A 275 -14.46 -28.63 -14.33
N ARG A 276 -13.31 -29.30 -14.34
CA ARG A 276 -12.57 -29.71 -15.54
C ARG A 276 -12.31 -28.53 -16.51
N LEU A 277 -12.11 -27.33 -15.96
CA LEU A 277 -11.87 -26.12 -16.76
C LEU A 277 -10.44 -26.04 -17.26
N LEU A 278 -9.48 -26.44 -16.43
CA LEU A 278 -8.06 -26.45 -16.73
C LEU A 278 -7.47 -27.80 -16.34
N SER A 279 -6.48 -28.27 -17.09
CA SER A 279 -5.66 -29.41 -16.72
C SER A 279 -4.70 -29.06 -15.59
N PHE A 280 -4.18 -30.04 -14.87
CA PHE A 280 -3.17 -29.81 -13.83
C PHE A 280 -1.93 -29.10 -14.36
N LYS A 281 -1.53 -29.38 -15.60
CA LYS A 281 -0.42 -28.73 -16.27
C LYS A 281 -0.69 -27.23 -16.45
N GLU A 282 -1.85 -26.85 -16.99
CA GLU A 282 -2.24 -25.45 -17.20
C GLU A 282 -2.36 -24.70 -15.88
N ILE A 283 -2.87 -25.34 -14.82
CA ILE A 283 -2.93 -24.78 -13.47
C ILE A 283 -1.51 -24.49 -12.94
N SER A 284 -0.60 -25.47 -13.06
CA SER A 284 0.78 -25.32 -12.62
C SER A 284 1.50 -24.22 -13.38
N GLU A 285 1.38 -24.17 -14.71
CA GLU A 285 1.96 -23.13 -15.55
C GLU A 285 1.44 -21.73 -15.14
N SER A 286 0.12 -21.61 -14.98
CA SER A 286 -0.50 -20.34 -14.57
C SER A 286 -0.06 -19.91 -13.16
N PHE A 287 0.06 -20.86 -12.23
CA PHE A 287 0.52 -20.62 -10.87
C PHE A 287 1.95 -20.02 -10.87
N PHE A 288 2.88 -20.67 -11.57
CA PHE A 288 4.26 -20.18 -11.62
C PHE A 288 4.41 -18.87 -12.40
N LEU A 289 3.66 -18.68 -13.49
CA LEU A 289 3.63 -17.40 -14.21
C LEU A 289 3.13 -16.28 -13.31
N GLY A 290 2.09 -16.54 -12.51
CA GLY A 290 1.57 -15.57 -11.54
C GLY A 290 2.60 -15.20 -10.48
N PHE A 291 3.27 -16.19 -9.90
CA PHE A 291 4.34 -15.94 -8.93
C PHE A 291 5.49 -15.13 -9.55
N GLN A 292 5.92 -15.52 -10.75
CA GLN A 292 6.99 -14.84 -11.49
C GLN A 292 6.66 -13.37 -11.79
N SER A 293 5.39 -13.05 -12.04
CA SER A 293 4.97 -11.66 -12.30
C SER A 293 5.21 -10.72 -11.11
N MET A 294 5.35 -11.27 -9.89
CA MET A 294 5.59 -10.54 -8.66
C MET A 294 7.08 -10.37 -8.34
N VAL A 295 8.00 -10.95 -9.13
CA VAL A 295 9.45 -10.86 -8.86
C VAL A 295 9.94 -9.41 -8.89
N TYR A 296 9.50 -8.60 -9.84
CA TYR A 296 9.90 -7.19 -9.93
C TYR A 296 9.37 -6.34 -8.76
N PRO A 297 8.07 -6.37 -8.39
CA PRO A 297 7.58 -5.74 -7.17
C PRO A 297 8.32 -6.20 -5.91
N LEU A 298 8.54 -7.50 -5.76
CA LEU A 298 9.30 -8.05 -4.63
C LEU A 298 10.74 -7.54 -4.58
N GLY A 299 11.39 -7.42 -5.74
CA GLY A 299 12.72 -6.81 -5.83
C GLY A 299 12.75 -5.38 -5.32
N ILE A 300 11.72 -4.57 -5.62
CA ILE A 300 11.59 -3.20 -5.10
C ILE A 300 11.39 -3.21 -3.58
N VAL A 301 10.55 -4.09 -3.05
CA VAL A 301 10.36 -4.22 -1.59
C VAL A 301 11.67 -4.61 -0.90
N VAL A 302 12.39 -5.61 -1.39
CA VAL A 302 13.70 -6.01 -0.84
C VAL A 302 14.70 -4.84 -0.87
N ALA A 303 14.77 -4.11 -1.99
CA ALA A 303 15.66 -2.96 -2.12
C ALA A 303 15.26 -1.81 -1.17
N SER A 304 13.96 -1.61 -0.91
CA SER A 304 13.48 -0.61 0.05
C SER A 304 13.87 -0.94 1.49
N PHE A 305 13.84 -2.23 1.87
CA PHE A 305 14.35 -2.67 3.17
C PHE A 305 15.87 -2.46 3.32
N GLY A 306 16.64 -2.65 2.23
CA GLY A 306 18.05 -2.27 2.21
C GLY A 306 18.27 -0.78 2.44
N LEU A 307 17.50 0.07 1.78
CA LEU A 307 17.54 1.51 2.01
C LEU A 307 17.12 1.89 3.44
N ARG A 308 16.11 1.22 4.01
CA ARG A 308 15.70 1.37 5.41
C ARG A 308 16.88 1.11 6.35
N ASN A 309 17.60 0.01 6.15
CA ASN A 309 18.73 -0.36 6.99
C ASN A 309 19.82 0.71 6.96
N VAL A 310 20.26 1.14 5.78
CA VAL A 310 21.30 2.18 5.68
C VAL A 310 20.85 3.53 6.22
N ASN A 311 19.58 3.88 6.11
CA ASN A 311 19.02 5.09 6.73
C ASN A 311 19.04 5.00 8.27
N ALA A 312 18.80 3.81 8.82
CA ALA A 312 18.94 3.55 10.26
C ALA A 312 20.39 3.70 10.71
N ASP A 313 21.36 3.12 9.95
CA ASP A 313 22.79 3.24 10.23
C ASP A 313 23.29 4.69 10.14
N LEU A 314 22.69 5.50 9.25
CA LEU A 314 22.95 6.95 9.15
C LEU A 314 22.29 7.76 10.27
N GLY A 315 21.43 7.16 11.10
CA GLY A 315 20.69 7.85 12.16
C GLY A 315 19.67 8.86 11.64
N LEU A 316 19.14 8.70 10.41
CA LEU A 316 18.27 9.68 9.76
C LEU A 316 17.05 10.05 10.61
N THR A 317 16.37 9.06 11.17
CA THR A 317 15.16 9.28 11.97
C THR A 317 15.49 10.07 13.24
N GLN A 318 16.56 9.70 13.96
CA GLN A 318 17.01 10.37 15.15
C GLN A 318 17.41 11.82 14.87
N PHE A 319 18.19 12.05 13.81
CA PHE A 319 18.60 13.40 13.37
C PHE A 319 17.40 14.32 13.11
N VAL A 320 16.37 13.82 12.40
CA VAL A 320 15.19 14.63 12.09
C VAL A 320 14.41 14.95 13.38
N ILE A 321 14.20 13.97 14.28
CA ILE A 321 13.49 14.18 15.54
C ILE A 321 14.21 15.23 16.40
N GLU A 322 15.52 15.09 16.59
CA GLU A 322 16.32 16.04 17.38
C GLU A 322 16.30 17.45 16.76
N SER A 323 16.28 17.56 15.42
CA SER A 323 16.23 18.83 14.71
C SER A 323 14.90 19.57 14.91
N VAL A 324 13.79 18.86 15.09
CA VAL A 324 12.47 19.49 15.23
C VAL A 324 12.01 19.61 16.68
N GLN A 325 12.64 18.87 17.61
CA GLN A 325 12.30 18.91 19.04
C GLN A 325 12.22 20.32 19.64
N PRO A 326 13.13 21.28 19.33
CA PRO A 326 13.06 22.64 19.88
C PRO A 326 11.80 23.42 19.47
N ILE A 327 11.14 23.06 18.36
CA ILE A 327 9.92 23.73 17.87
C ILE A 327 8.64 22.97 18.27
N MET A 328 8.77 21.82 18.92
CA MET A 328 7.65 21.04 19.48
C MET A 328 7.15 21.70 20.78
N SER A 329 6.32 22.74 20.67
CA SER A 329 5.52 23.22 21.81
C SER A 329 4.26 22.37 21.99
N GLY A 330 3.66 22.39 23.20
CA GLY A 330 2.51 21.54 23.51
C GLY A 330 1.42 21.58 22.42
N ALA A 331 0.93 22.76 22.06
CA ALA A 331 -0.11 22.91 21.03
C ALA A 331 0.35 22.48 19.62
N LEU A 332 1.62 22.59 19.29
CA LEU A 332 2.15 22.28 17.97
C LEU A 332 2.67 20.83 17.86
N LEU A 333 2.84 20.12 18.97
CA LEU A 333 3.38 18.76 18.98
C LEU A 333 2.72 17.81 17.95
N PRO A 334 1.38 17.70 17.84
CA PRO A 334 0.76 16.79 16.88
C PRO A 334 1.07 17.18 15.43
N ALA A 335 1.02 18.46 15.10
CA ALA A 335 1.27 18.95 13.74
C ALA A 335 2.74 18.79 13.33
N VAL A 336 3.68 19.13 14.21
CA VAL A 336 5.12 18.98 13.96
C VAL A 336 5.50 17.49 13.87
N ALA A 337 4.98 16.65 14.76
CA ALA A 337 5.17 15.20 14.69
C ALA A 337 4.64 14.63 13.36
N PHE A 338 3.43 15.01 12.95
CA PHE A 338 2.86 14.58 11.68
C PHE A 338 3.74 14.96 10.50
N VAL A 339 4.12 16.23 10.36
CA VAL A 339 4.90 16.73 9.21
C VAL A 339 6.29 16.10 9.18
N SER A 340 7.02 16.10 10.30
CA SER A 340 8.40 15.58 10.34
C SER A 340 8.44 14.07 10.10
N LEU A 341 7.57 13.32 10.74
CA LEU A 341 7.50 11.87 10.56
C LEU A 341 6.97 11.49 9.17
N SER A 342 6.08 12.30 8.57
CA SER A 342 5.66 12.13 7.18
C SER A 342 6.83 12.25 6.21
N LEU A 343 7.72 13.22 6.41
CA LEU A 343 8.93 13.37 5.60
C LEU A 343 9.88 12.18 5.77
N ILE A 344 10.03 11.68 7.00
CA ILE A 344 10.83 10.48 7.27
C ILE A 344 10.22 9.26 6.58
N ALA A 345 8.93 9.01 6.77
CA ALA A 345 8.23 7.87 6.16
C ALA A 345 8.31 7.91 4.64
N PHE A 346 8.13 9.09 4.04
CA PHE A 346 8.29 9.30 2.60
C PHE A 346 9.73 9.03 2.13
N ALA A 347 10.74 9.49 2.90
CA ALA A 347 12.15 9.35 2.53
C ALA A 347 12.71 7.95 2.79
N THR A 348 12.16 7.21 3.72
CA THR A 348 12.63 5.86 4.09
C THR A 348 11.83 4.74 3.44
N GLY A 349 10.60 5.01 3.02
CA GLY A 349 9.63 4.00 2.58
C GLY A 349 9.24 3.01 3.69
N SER A 350 9.55 3.33 4.95
CA SER A 350 9.35 2.42 6.09
C SER A 350 8.45 3.05 7.14
N PHE A 351 7.16 2.88 7.00
CA PHE A 351 6.18 3.33 7.98
C PHE A 351 6.19 2.48 9.27
N TRP A 352 6.42 1.16 9.18
CA TRP A 352 6.55 0.28 10.35
C TRP A 352 7.70 0.73 11.26
N GLY A 353 8.88 1.01 10.67
CA GLY A 353 10.05 1.51 11.40
C GLY A 353 9.82 2.89 11.99
N VAL A 354 9.09 3.77 11.29
CA VAL A 354 8.76 5.09 11.82
C VAL A 354 7.92 4.97 13.08
N TYR A 355 6.92 4.09 13.14
CA TYR A 355 6.14 3.86 14.36
C TYR A 355 7.01 3.34 15.50
N ALA A 356 7.82 2.32 15.24
CA ALA A 356 8.67 1.69 16.28
C ALA A 356 9.68 2.67 16.89
N VAL A 357 10.23 3.61 16.11
CA VAL A 357 11.21 4.58 16.58
C VAL A 357 10.54 5.82 17.19
N SER A 358 9.44 6.29 16.62
CA SER A 358 8.84 7.56 17.05
C SER A 358 7.91 7.45 18.25
N LEU A 359 7.16 6.35 18.41
CA LEU A 359 6.25 6.18 19.55
C LEU A 359 6.97 6.24 20.91
N PRO A 360 8.15 5.59 21.11
CA PRO A 360 8.92 5.72 22.35
C PRO A 360 9.33 7.15 22.71
N ILE A 361 9.33 8.06 21.73
CA ILE A 361 9.71 9.47 21.91
C ILE A 361 8.46 10.35 22.07
N ILE A 362 7.50 10.19 21.16
CA ILE A 362 6.31 11.06 21.12
C ILE A 362 5.37 10.79 22.31
N VAL A 363 5.25 9.55 22.77
CA VAL A 363 4.38 9.19 23.90
C VAL A 363 4.83 9.87 25.20
N PRO A 364 6.10 9.72 25.68
CA PRO A 364 6.56 10.42 26.86
C PRO A 364 6.54 11.95 26.70
N LEU A 365 6.84 12.45 25.50
CA LEU A 365 6.84 13.88 25.23
C LEU A 365 5.42 14.46 25.33
N ALA A 366 4.41 13.81 24.75
CA ALA A 366 3.01 14.21 24.87
C ALA A 366 2.55 14.22 26.34
N GLN A 367 2.90 13.18 27.10
CA GLN A 367 2.59 13.07 28.53
C GLN A 367 3.24 14.20 29.35
N SER A 368 4.53 14.49 29.12
CA SER A 368 5.27 15.55 29.83
C SER A 368 4.76 16.96 29.53
N MET A 369 4.24 17.18 28.32
CA MET A 369 3.69 18.46 27.88
C MET A 369 2.18 18.60 28.16
N GLY A 370 1.51 17.57 28.70
CA GLY A 370 0.07 17.59 28.94
C GLY A 370 -0.79 17.59 27.69
N VAL A 371 -0.23 17.13 26.54
CA VAL A 371 -0.95 17.03 25.26
C VAL A 371 -1.73 15.71 25.20
N SER A 372 -2.91 15.73 24.58
CA SER A 372 -3.73 14.53 24.38
C SER A 372 -2.92 13.41 23.74
N LEU A 373 -2.82 12.29 24.44
CA LEU A 373 -2.09 11.13 23.98
C LEU A 373 -2.73 10.53 22.71
N PRO A 374 -4.06 10.36 22.60
CA PRO A 374 -4.69 9.88 21.37
C PRO A 374 -4.43 10.79 20.16
N LEU A 375 -4.42 12.10 20.33
CA LEU A 375 -4.14 13.05 19.25
C LEU A 375 -2.69 12.94 18.78
N SER A 376 -1.73 12.85 19.70
CA SER A 376 -0.30 12.74 19.38
C SER A 376 0.03 11.41 18.69
N ILE A 377 -0.54 10.29 19.18
CA ILE A 377 -0.41 8.98 18.53
C ILE A 377 -1.10 9.00 17.16
N GLY A 378 -2.28 9.62 17.04
CA GLY A 378 -2.99 9.76 15.77
C GLY A 378 -2.18 10.50 14.71
N ALA A 379 -1.40 11.50 15.11
CA ALA A 379 -0.47 12.21 14.24
C ALA A 379 0.67 11.30 13.75
N VAL A 380 1.24 10.47 14.63
CA VAL A 380 2.26 9.47 14.27
C VAL A 380 1.70 8.44 13.29
N VAL A 381 0.52 7.87 13.58
CA VAL A 381 -0.13 6.89 12.70
C VAL A 381 -0.48 7.50 11.34
N SER A 382 -0.97 8.74 11.33
CA SER A 382 -1.23 9.49 10.09
C SER A 382 0.04 9.70 9.26
N ALA A 383 1.17 9.97 9.90
CA ALA A 383 2.44 10.16 9.20
C ALA A 383 2.91 8.88 8.49
N GLY A 384 2.77 7.72 9.12
CA GLY A 384 3.06 6.44 8.47
C GLY A 384 2.08 6.13 7.34
N ALA A 385 0.77 6.39 7.53
CA ALA A 385 -0.22 6.23 6.47
C ALA A 385 0.07 7.15 5.26
N PHE A 386 0.51 8.39 5.49
CA PHE A 386 1.00 9.27 4.42
C PHE A 386 2.22 8.67 3.73
N GLY A 387 3.19 8.17 4.49
CA GLY A 387 4.41 7.57 3.95
C GLY A 387 4.11 6.38 3.04
N SER A 388 3.26 5.45 3.47
CA SER A 388 2.81 4.32 2.66
C SER A 388 2.10 4.76 1.39
N HIS A 389 1.21 5.75 1.48
CA HIS A 389 0.38 6.25 0.37
C HIS A 389 1.11 7.20 -0.60
N ALA A 390 2.10 7.98 -0.15
CA ALA A 390 2.77 9.00 -0.97
C ALA A 390 4.12 8.55 -1.54
N CYS A 391 4.75 7.54 -0.93
CA CYS A 391 6.11 7.14 -1.25
C CYS A 391 6.19 6.49 -2.63
N PHE A 392 7.26 6.80 -3.40
CA PHE A 392 7.48 6.25 -4.75
C PHE A 392 7.89 4.78 -4.77
N TYR A 393 8.13 4.17 -3.62
CA TYR A 393 8.60 2.80 -3.45
C TYR A 393 8.08 2.15 -2.18
N GLY A 394 7.03 2.74 -1.59
CA GLY A 394 6.25 2.07 -0.55
C GLY A 394 5.66 0.78 -1.08
N ASP A 395 5.64 -0.24 -0.25
CA ASP A 395 5.16 -1.57 -0.62
C ASP A 395 3.70 -1.55 -1.11
N ALA A 396 2.80 -0.85 -0.42
CA ALA A 396 1.41 -0.68 -0.85
C ALA A 396 1.31 0.04 -2.21
N THR A 397 2.11 1.11 -2.44
CA THR A 397 2.17 1.83 -3.71
C THR A 397 2.66 0.93 -4.85
N VAL A 398 3.69 0.10 -4.58
CA VAL A 398 4.20 -0.88 -5.55
C VAL A 398 3.12 -1.89 -5.94
N LEU A 399 2.41 -2.44 -4.95
CA LEU A 399 1.38 -3.45 -5.19
C LEU A 399 0.13 -2.88 -5.85
N SER A 400 -0.27 -1.66 -5.49
CA SER A 400 -1.38 -0.94 -6.12
C SER A 400 -1.09 -0.66 -7.60
N ALA A 401 0.14 -0.24 -7.94
CA ALA A 401 0.58 -0.08 -9.32
C ALA A 401 0.56 -1.41 -10.09
N GLN A 402 1.13 -2.46 -9.51
CA GLN A 402 1.20 -3.79 -10.13
C GLN A 402 -0.19 -4.37 -10.40
N ALA A 403 -1.07 -4.37 -9.40
CA ALA A 403 -2.42 -4.91 -9.52
C ALA A 403 -3.28 -4.15 -10.53
N SER A 404 -3.09 -2.84 -10.60
CA SER A 404 -3.75 -1.96 -11.58
C SER A 404 -3.12 -2.06 -12.98
N GLY A 405 -1.98 -2.74 -13.12
CA GLY A 405 -1.21 -2.81 -14.38
C GLY A 405 -0.67 -1.44 -14.81
N CYS A 406 -0.26 -0.63 -13.85
CA CYS A 406 0.27 0.71 -14.03
C CYS A 406 1.79 0.72 -13.82
N ASN A 407 2.49 1.57 -14.54
CA ASN A 407 3.89 1.87 -14.23
C ASN A 407 3.99 2.54 -12.85
N LEU A 408 4.87 2.02 -12.00
CA LEU A 408 5.01 2.47 -10.60
C LEU A 408 5.30 3.97 -10.50
N PHE A 409 6.25 4.49 -11.27
CA PHE A 409 6.58 5.91 -11.23
C PHE A 409 5.40 6.78 -11.70
N ALA A 410 4.70 6.36 -12.75
CA ALA A 410 3.52 7.06 -13.25
C ALA A 410 2.41 7.10 -12.19
N HIS A 411 2.16 5.98 -11.50
CA HIS A 411 1.23 5.91 -10.39
C HIS A 411 1.60 6.90 -9.27
N ALA A 412 2.77 6.74 -8.68
CA ALA A 412 3.22 7.58 -7.56
C ALA A 412 3.21 9.08 -7.93
N TRP A 413 3.67 9.43 -9.15
CA TRP A 413 3.69 10.81 -9.63
C TRP A 413 2.30 11.43 -9.81
N THR A 414 1.33 10.64 -10.27
CA THR A 414 -0.05 11.11 -10.46
C THR A 414 -0.83 11.21 -9.15
N GLN A 415 -0.49 10.39 -8.16
CA GLN A 415 -1.10 10.35 -6.83
C GLN A 415 -0.58 11.47 -5.91
N LEU A 416 0.70 11.82 -6.01
CA LEU A 416 1.39 12.75 -5.10
C LEU A 416 0.63 14.06 -4.85
N PRO A 417 0.04 14.75 -5.85
CA PRO A 417 -0.72 15.98 -5.59
C PRO A 417 -1.91 15.79 -4.65
N TYR A 418 -2.58 14.64 -4.69
CA TYR A 418 -3.71 14.33 -3.81
C TYR A 418 -3.25 13.94 -2.41
N ALA A 419 -2.15 13.20 -2.31
CA ALA A 419 -1.53 12.88 -1.03
C ALA A 419 -1.05 14.16 -0.30
N VAL A 420 -0.42 15.09 -1.04
CA VAL A 420 0.00 16.39 -0.50
C VAL A 420 -1.20 17.25 -0.10
N LEU A 421 -2.28 17.27 -0.88
CA LEU A 421 -3.52 17.95 -0.50
C LEU A 421 -4.06 17.40 0.82
N ALA A 422 -4.16 16.06 0.93
CA ALA A 422 -4.63 15.42 2.16
C ALA A 422 -3.71 15.71 3.36
N ALA A 423 -2.39 15.70 3.16
CA ALA A 423 -1.42 16.04 4.19
C ALA A 423 -1.52 17.51 4.63
N SER A 424 -1.73 18.43 3.69
CA SER A 424 -1.89 19.86 4.00
C SER A 424 -3.15 20.12 4.84
N ILE A 425 -4.28 19.49 4.48
CA ILE A 425 -5.50 19.55 5.26
C ILE A 425 -5.28 18.95 6.66
N SER A 426 -4.62 17.80 6.73
CA SER A 426 -4.34 17.12 8.00
C SER A 426 -3.45 17.95 8.91
N THR A 427 -2.42 18.60 8.36
CA THR A 427 -1.56 19.51 9.11
C THR A 427 -2.36 20.67 9.72
N ALA A 428 -3.25 21.30 8.93
CA ALA A 428 -4.11 22.37 9.41
C ALA A 428 -5.05 21.89 10.53
N VAL A 429 -5.61 20.68 10.39
CA VAL A 429 -6.46 20.07 11.42
C VAL A 429 -5.66 19.77 12.69
N TYR A 430 -4.43 19.23 12.59
CA TYR A 430 -3.58 18.98 13.77
C TYR A 430 -3.19 20.28 14.48
N VAL A 431 -2.89 21.35 13.74
CA VAL A 431 -2.65 22.66 14.35
C VAL A 431 -3.91 23.12 15.10
N ALA A 432 -5.09 23.09 14.47
CA ALA A 432 -6.33 23.51 15.10
C ALA A 432 -6.65 22.68 16.36
N LEU A 433 -6.58 21.34 16.27
CA LEU A 433 -6.84 20.45 17.40
C LEU A 433 -5.82 20.63 18.54
N GLY A 434 -4.56 20.94 18.22
CA GLY A 434 -3.54 21.19 19.22
C GLY A 434 -3.77 22.48 20.03
N TYR A 435 -4.39 23.51 19.46
CA TYR A 435 -4.77 24.72 20.18
C TYR A 435 -6.13 24.63 20.90
N LEU A 436 -6.94 23.62 20.60
CA LEU A 436 -8.25 23.41 21.23
C LEU A 436 -8.21 22.51 22.47
N GLN A 437 -7.04 21.98 22.82
CA GLN A 437 -6.80 21.13 24.00
C GLN A 437 -6.67 21.88 25.31
#